data_1a32aa80d9dbc6fd5f5cfe31839c16a1
#
_entry.id   1a32aa80d9dbc6fd5f5cfe31839c16a1
#
_cell.length_a   1.000
_cell.length_b   1.000
_cell.length_c   1.000
_cell.angle_alpha   90.00
_cell.angle_beta   90.00
_cell.angle_gamma   90.00
#
_symmetry.space_group_name_H-M   'P 1'
#
loop_
_entity.id
_entity.type
_entity.pdbx_description
1 polymer ?
#
loop_
_entity_poly.entity_id
_entity_poly.type
_entity_poly.pdbx_seq_one_letter_code
_entity_poly.pdbx_strand_id
1 'polypeptide(L)'
;MKRAVILAALLLPPTALASDLGALVDKVIDAHGGAAAWGKVARIEATGKVTPAMRAGTGAMTRTWSGADNLRVEIAYADKTEVRALENGKGTNNGRESNAMELSAMRLQAARLALPRLLAEKKSSLRDLGTKDGIQSVEIPVDAGLTVTVDIDPATARIVRSVGRAGEMAFATAYGDYRKVNGLLVAFHEENSAMGMKTADIDLDKVEIK
;
A
#
# COMPACT_ATOMS: atom_id res chain seq x y z
N MET A 1 10.87 71.15 13.51
CA MET A 1 10.77 69.86 14.25
C MET A 1 10.00 68.86 13.38
N LYS A 2 10.69 67.92 12.71
CA LYS A 2 10.07 66.92 11.82
C LYS A 2 9.89 65.63 12.63
N ARG A 3 8.67 65.18 12.86
CA ARG A 3 8.34 63.92 13.52
C ARG A 3 8.41 62.80 12.49
N ALA A 4 9.34 61.86 12.67
CA ALA A 4 9.40 60.62 11.90
C ALA A 4 8.41 59.64 12.51
N VAL A 5 7.46 59.14 11.71
CA VAL A 5 6.57 58.07 12.05
C VAL A 5 7.22 56.77 11.56
N ILE A 6 7.65 55.92 12.51
CA ILE A 6 8.19 54.60 12.21
C ILE A 6 7.00 53.63 12.12
N LEU A 7 6.69 53.18 10.94
CA LEU A 7 5.70 52.13 10.70
C LEU A 7 6.35 50.77 10.95
N ALA A 8 6.06 50.15 12.08
CA ALA A 8 6.50 48.79 12.36
C ALA A 8 5.58 47.80 11.60
N ALA A 9 6.11 47.22 10.54
CA ALA A 9 5.44 46.12 9.86
C ALA A 9 5.55 44.85 10.72
N LEU A 10 4.46 44.42 11.31
CA LEU A 10 4.35 43.10 11.91
C LEU A 10 4.44 42.03 10.81
N LEU A 11 5.60 41.42 10.67
CA LEU A 11 5.76 40.17 9.94
C LEU A 11 5.10 39.02 10.77
N LEU A 12 3.84 38.74 10.49
CA LEU A 12 3.22 37.48 10.94
C LEU A 12 4.00 36.34 10.30
N PRO A 13 4.52 35.36 11.05
CA PRO A 13 5.10 34.16 10.46
C PRO A 13 4.00 33.47 9.65
N PRO A 14 4.31 32.93 8.44
CA PRO A 14 3.37 32.08 7.76
C PRO A 14 3.09 30.90 8.68
N THR A 15 1.89 30.83 9.28
CA THR A 15 1.37 29.60 9.83
C THR A 15 1.25 28.66 8.62
N ALA A 16 2.33 27.90 8.34
CA ALA A 16 2.22 26.73 7.51
C ALA A 16 1.08 25.93 8.14
N LEU A 17 -0.03 25.82 7.42
CA LEU A 17 -1.03 24.82 7.66
C LEU A 17 -0.28 23.49 7.52
N ALA A 18 0.27 22.99 8.63
CA ALA A 18 0.58 21.60 8.76
C ALA A 18 -0.75 20.93 8.39
N SER A 19 -0.84 20.42 7.18
CA SER A 19 -1.98 19.60 6.80
C SER A 19 -2.09 18.59 7.92
N ASP A 20 -3.24 18.57 8.59
CA ASP A 20 -3.42 17.64 9.69
C ASP A 20 -3.38 16.25 9.09
N LEU A 21 -2.17 15.69 9.03
CA LEU A 21 -1.91 14.35 8.47
C LEU A 21 -2.87 13.36 9.11
N GLY A 22 -3.15 13.53 10.40
CA GLY A 22 -4.10 12.70 11.12
C GLY A 22 -5.49 12.77 10.54
N ALA A 23 -5.99 13.98 10.20
CA ALA A 23 -7.31 14.15 9.59
C ALA A 23 -7.37 13.60 8.17
N LEU A 24 -6.31 13.73 7.37
CA LEU A 24 -6.24 13.13 6.04
C LEU A 24 -6.25 11.59 6.14
N VAL A 25 -5.45 11.02 7.03
CA VAL A 25 -5.40 9.56 7.25
C VAL A 25 -6.76 9.02 7.69
N ASP A 26 -7.48 9.73 8.58
CA ASP A 26 -8.84 9.36 8.98
C ASP A 26 -9.79 9.37 7.78
N LYS A 27 -9.75 10.40 6.95
CA LYS A 27 -10.56 10.46 5.72
C LYS A 27 -10.28 9.30 4.77
N VAL A 28 -9.01 8.90 4.64
CA VAL A 28 -8.61 7.74 3.81
C VAL A 28 -9.18 6.46 4.39
N ILE A 29 -9.01 6.22 5.68
CA ILE A 29 -9.53 5.03 6.35
C ILE A 29 -11.06 4.96 6.19
N ASP A 30 -11.76 6.06 6.41
CA ASP A 30 -13.22 6.15 6.28
C ASP A 30 -13.68 5.93 4.84
N ALA A 31 -13.01 6.53 3.85
CA ALA A 31 -13.29 6.33 2.43
C ALA A 31 -13.13 4.86 2.00
N HIS A 32 -12.23 4.12 2.67
CA HIS A 32 -12.00 2.70 2.42
C HIS A 32 -12.90 1.78 3.26
N GLY A 33 -13.85 2.31 4.03
CA GLY A 33 -14.85 1.53 4.78
C GLY A 33 -14.71 1.58 6.31
N GLY A 34 -13.74 2.33 6.82
CA GLY A 34 -13.55 2.63 8.24
C GLY A 34 -12.69 1.63 9.00
N ALA A 35 -12.01 2.12 10.05
CA ALA A 35 -11.08 1.33 10.86
C ALA A 35 -11.75 0.12 11.53
N ALA A 36 -12.98 0.27 12.01
CA ALA A 36 -13.72 -0.80 12.69
C ALA A 36 -14.04 -1.98 11.74
N ALA A 37 -14.36 -1.70 10.47
CA ALA A 37 -14.65 -2.74 9.49
C ALA A 37 -13.34 -3.44 9.06
N TRP A 38 -12.28 -2.68 8.77
CA TRP A 38 -10.96 -3.24 8.46
C TRP A 38 -10.37 -4.05 9.61
N GLY A 39 -10.60 -3.63 10.87
CA GLY A 39 -10.14 -4.37 12.06
C GLY A 39 -10.77 -5.76 12.22
N LYS A 40 -11.95 -6.00 11.62
CA LYS A 40 -12.66 -7.28 11.66
C LYS A 40 -12.25 -8.22 10.51
N VAL A 41 -11.51 -7.73 9.51
CA VAL A 41 -11.08 -8.56 8.37
C VAL A 41 -10.11 -9.62 8.85
N ALA A 42 -10.55 -10.86 8.85
CA ALA A 42 -9.72 -12.02 9.19
C ALA A 42 -9.02 -12.61 7.96
N ARG A 43 -9.65 -12.49 6.78
CA ARG A 43 -9.14 -13.11 5.55
C ARG A 43 -9.61 -12.34 4.31
N ILE A 44 -8.71 -12.22 3.35
CA ILE A 44 -8.99 -11.72 2.00
C ILE A 44 -8.61 -12.81 1.01
N GLU A 45 -9.55 -13.20 0.16
CA GLU A 45 -9.32 -14.13 -0.95
C GLU A 45 -9.58 -13.39 -2.25
N ALA A 46 -8.66 -13.47 -3.20
CA ALA A 46 -8.81 -12.84 -4.50
C ALA A 46 -8.42 -13.81 -5.62
N THR A 47 -9.16 -13.75 -6.71
CA THR A 47 -8.84 -14.43 -7.96
C THR A 47 -8.78 -13.42 -9.09
N GLY A 48 -7.97 -13.69 -10.10
CA GLY A 48 -7.80 -12.79 -11.23
C GLY A 48 -6.73 -13.26 -12.19
N LYS A 49 -6.19 -12.31 -12.95
CA LYS A 49 -5.18 -12.55 -13.99
C LYS A 49 -3.94 -11.72 -13.69
N VAL A 50 -2.78 -12.32 -13.95
CA VAL A 50 -1.48 -11.63 -13.92
C VAL A 50 -0.95 -11.59 -15.34
N THR A 51 -0.63 -10.40 -15.82
CA THR A 51 0.07 -10.16 -17.09
C THR A 51 1.48 -9.69 -16.79
N PRO A 52 2.51 -10.57 -16.89
CA PRO A 52 3.89 -10.19 -16.63
C PRO A 52 4.41 -9.24 -17.70
N ALA A 53 5.20 -8.23 -17.31
CA ALA A 53 5.78 -7.27 -18.26
C ALA A 53 6.94 -7.83 -19.08
N MET A 54 7.66 -8.85 -18.55
CA MET A 54 8.91 -9.35 -19.11
C MET A 54 8.78 -10.71 -19.82
N ARG A 55 7.57 -11.24 -19.94
CA ARG A 55 7.31 -12.48 -20.69
C ARG A 55 5.91 -12.46 -21.32
N ALA A 56 5.72 -13.21 -22.39
CA ALA A 56 4.40 -13.36 -23.02
C ALA A 56 3.45 -14.23 -22.17
N GLY A 57 2.16 -14.05 -22.37
CA GLY A 57 1.09 -14.82 -21.76
C GLY A 57 0.61 -14.22 -20.43
N THR A 58 -0.54 -14.71 -19.99
CA THR A 58 -1.16 -14.37 -18.71
C THR A 58 -1.22 -15.61 -17.82
N GLY A 59 -1.22 -15.42 -16.49
CA GLY A 59 -1.44 -16.49 -15.52
C GLY A 59 -2.74 -16.27 -14.76
N ALA A 60 -3.47 -17.35 -14.48
CA ALA A 60 -4.56 -17.32 -13.53
C ALA A 60 -3.99 -17.21 -12.11
N MET A 61 -4.45 -16.23 -11.33
CA MET A 61 -3.96 -15.98 -9.98
C MET A 61 -5.02 -16.31 -8.93
N THR A 62 -4.56 -16.95 -7.85
CA THR A 62 -5.26 -16.96 -6.57
C THR A 62 -4.38 -16.31 -5.51
N ARG A 63 -4.97 -15.50 -4.64
CA ARG A 63 -4.27 -14.84 -3.54
C ARG A 63 -5.10 -14.94 -2.28
N THR A 64 -4.49 -15.42 -1.20
CA THR A 64 -5.09 -15.48 0.13
C THR A 64 -4.22 -14.73 1.10
N TRP A 65 -4.81 -13.81 1.85
CA TRP A 65 -4.19 -13.09 2.95
C TRP A 65 -4.99 -13.32 4.24
N SER A 66 -4.28 -13.56 5.35
CA SER A 66 -4.87 -13.67 6.69
C SER A 66 -3.96 -13.06 7.76
N GLY A 67 -3.56 -11.81 7.54
CA GLY A 67 -2.70 -11.05 8.44
C GLY A 67 -1.29 -10.83 7.89
N ALA A 68 -0.48 -10.10 8.65
CA ALA A 68 0.85 -9.65 8.23
C ALA A 68 1.82 -10.80 7.95
N ASP A 69 1.65 -11.93 8.64
CA ASP A 69 2.55 -13.10 8.58
C ASP A 69 1.97 -14.27 7.78
N ASN A 70 0.82 -14.08 7.12
CA ASN A 70 0.16 -15.14 6.37
C ASN A 70 -0.35 -14.64 5.02
N LEU A 71 0.32 -15.08 3.96
CA LEU A 71 0.02 -14.75 2.57
C LEU A 71 0.31 -15.98 1.71
N ARG A 72 -0.59 -16.32 0.79
CA ARG A 72 -0.32 -17.28 -0.28
C ARG A 72 -0.72 -16.65 -1.61
N VAL A 73 0.18 -16.70 -2.57
CA VAL A 73 -0.06 -16.30 -3.95
C VAL A 73 0.32 -17.48 -4.85
N GLU A 74 -0.62 -17.88 -5.67
CA GLU A 74 -0.42 -18.91 -6.68
C GLU A 74 -0.78 -18.35 -8.05
N ILE A 75 0.09 -18.56 -9.03
CA ILE A 75 -0.11 -18.10 -10.40
C ILE A 75 0.12 -19.28 -11.34
N ALA A 76 -0.96 -19.74 -11.97
CA ALA A 76 -0.91 -20.81 -12.94
C ALA A 76 -0.77 -20.23 -14.35
N TYR A 77 0.39 -20.41 -14.94
CA TYR A 77 0.67 -20.12 -16.35
C TYR A 77 0.51 -21.40 -17.19
N ALA A 78 0.53 -21.29 -18.50
CA ALA A 78 0.39 -22.43 -19.38
C ALA A 78 1.53 -23.47 -19.25
N ASP A 79 2.71 -23.02 -18.89
CA ASP A 79 3.95 -23.81 -18.81
C ASP A 79 4.36 -24.18 -17.39
N LYS A 80 3.88 -23.44 -16.37
CA LYS A 80 4.26 -23.66 -14.98
C LYS A 80 3.30 -23.01 -14.00
N THR A 81 3.35 -23.45 -12.75
CA THR A 81 2.72 -22.78 -11.61
C THR A 81 3.78 -22.18 -10.71
N GLU A 82 3.59 -20.92 -10.32
CA GLU A 82 4.42 -20.22 -9.35
C GLU A 82 3.66 -20.08 -8.04
N VAL A 83 4.27 -20.50 -6.93
CA VAL A 83 3.67 -20.44 -5.59
C VAL A 83 4.60 -19.70 -4.65
N ARG A 84 4.08 -18.65 -4.02
CA ARG A 84 4.76 -17.95 -2.92
C ARG A 84 3.87 -18.03 -1.70
N ALA A 85 4.43 -18.49 -0.59
CA ALA A 85 3.71 -18.56 0.67
C ALA A 85 4.53 -17.93 1.80
N LEU A 86 3.86 -17.17 2.63
CA LEU A 86 4.32 -16.68 3.92
C LEU A 86 3.39 -17.30 4.97
N GLU A 87 3.92 -18.14 5.84
CA GLU A 87 3.16 -18.86 6.86
C GLU A 87 3.84 -18.69 8.21
N ASN A 88 3.15 -18.04 9.14
CA ASN A 88 3.71 -17.74 10.47
C ASN A 88 5.08 -17.04 10.40
N GLY A 89 5.24 -16.11 9.47
CA GLY A 89 6.46 -15.35 9.25
C GLY A 89 7.58 -16.08 8.51
N LYS A 90 7.38 -17.34 8.07
CA LYS A 90 8.33 -18.12 7.25
C LYS A 90 7.90 -18.08 5.79
N GLY A 91 8.84 -17.78 4.91
CA GLY A 91 8.60 -17.67 3.47
C GLY A 91 9.01 -18.92 2.71
N THR A 92 8.20 -19.31 1.71
CA THR A 92 8.58 -20.30 0.71
C THR A 92 8.28 -19.80 -0.70
N ASN A 93 9.11 -20.21 -1.67
CA ASN A 93 8.96 -19.92 -3.10
C ASN A 93 9.06 -21.24 -3.87
N ASN A 94 7.97 -21.69 -4.46
CA ASN A 94 7.85 -22.99 -5.12
C ASN A 94 8.33 -24.16 -4.24
N GLY A 95 7.98 -24.14 -2.94
CA GLY A 95 8.37 -25.15 -1.97
C GLY A 95 9.80 -25.01 -1.42
N ARG A 96 10.64 -24.14 -1.97
CA ARG A 96 11.97 -23.81 -1.44
C ARG A 96 11.85 -22.72 -0.37
N GLU A 97 12.60 -22.85 0.70
CA GLU A 97 12.69 -21.79 1.72
C GLU A 97 13.20 -20.48 1.08
N SER A 98 12.55 -19.40 1.42
CA SER A 98 12.89 -18.07 0.91
C SER A 98 14.13 -17.50 1.58
N ASN A 99 15.00 -16.87 0.80
CA ASN A 99 16.08 -16.08 1.36
C ASN A 99 15.54 -14.78 2.03
N ALA A 100 16.40 -14.05 2.71
CA ALA A 100 16.02 -12.84 3.46
C ALA A 100 15.34 -11.76 2.59
N MET A 101 15.80 -11.60 1.34
CA MET A 101 15.23 -10.63 0.41
C MET A 101 13.82 -11.07 -0.06
N GLU A 102 13.64 -12.32 -0.43
CA GLU A 102 12.33 -12.89 -0.81
C GLU A 102 11.34 -12.81 0.36
N LEU A 103 11.79 -13.13 1.58
CA LEU A 103 10.98 -13.04 2.79
C LEU A 103 10.53 -11.58 3.04
N SER A 104 11.45 -10.62 2.93
CA SER A 104 11.13 -9.19 3.05
C SER A 104 10.11 -8.74 2.01
N ALA A 105 10.26 -9.18 0.75
CA ALA A 105 9.30 -8.88 -0.32
C ALA A 105 7.89 -9.45 -0.01
N MET A 106 7.79 -10.67 0.54
CA MET A 106 6.52 -11.29 0.91
C MET A 106 5.86 -10.56 2.09
N ARG A 107 6.63 -10.18 3.12
CA ARG A 107 6.13 -9.37 4.26
C ARG A 107 5.61 -8.02 3.79
N LEU A 108 6.36 -7.32 2.93
CA LEU A 108 5.92 -6.06 2.32
C LEU A 108 4.68 -6.25 1.43
N GLN A 109 4.57 -7.37 0.71
CA GLN A 109 3.36 -7.69 -0.05
C GLN A 109 2.18 -7.93 0.89
N ALA A 110 2.33 -8.69 1.96
CA ALA A 110 1.27 -8.93 2.93
C ALA A 110 0.80 -7.63 3.61
N ALA A 111 1.73 -6.76 4.02
CA ALA A 111 1.42 -5.46 4.62
C ALA A 111 0.59 -4.55 3.68
N ARG A 112 0.84 -4.60 2.36
CA ARG A 112 0.16 -3.75 1.37
C ARG A 112 -1.24 -4.23 0.97
N LEU A 113 -1.65 -5.45 1.35
CA LEU A 113 -2.99 -5.97 1.03
C LEU A 113 -4.10 -5.42 1.94
N ALA A 114 -3.73 -4.85 3.08
CA ALA A 114 -4.68 -4.26 4.03
C ALA A 114 -4.21 -2.86 4.48
N LEU A 115 -3.85 -1.99 3.52
CA LEU A 115 -3.31 -0.64 3.79
C LEU A 115 -4.18 0.21 4.69
N PRO A 116 -5.53 0.26 4.56
CA PRO A 116 -6.35 1.07 5.46
C PRO A 116 -6.30 0.57 6.91
N ARG A 117 -6.20 -0.76 7.12
CA ARG A 117 -5.97 -1.34 8.45
C ARG A 117 -4.59 -0.97 8.97
N LEU A 118 -3.54 -1.10 8.15
CA LEU A 118 -2.17 -0.76 8.53
C LEU A 118 -2.04 0.72 8.90
N LEU A 119 -2.67 1.64 8.14
CA LEU A 119 -2.75 3.06 8.47
C LEU A 119 -3.40 3.30 9.84
N ALA A 120 -4.51 2.62 10.13
CA ALA A 120 -5.20 2.75 11.41
C ALA A 120 -4.34 2.22 12.58
N GLU A 121 -3.73 1.04 12.43
CA GLU A 121 -2.89 0.41 13.47
C GLU A 121 -1.60 1.19 13.76
N LYS A 122 -1.02 1.82 12.74
CA LYS A 122 0.26 2.54 12.83
C LYS A 122 0.12 4.06 12.90
N LYS A 123 -1.08 4.60 13.10
CA LYS A 123 -1.40 6.03 13.01
C LYS A 123 -0.43 6.92 13.81
N SER A 124 -0.04 6.51 15.02
CA SER A 124 0.88 7.27 15.88
C SER A 124 2.34 7.25 15.44
N SER A 125 2.71 6.38 14.51
CA SER A 125 4.09 6.22 14.01
C SER A 125 4.25 6.58 12.53
N LEU A 126 3.22 7.17 11.92
CA LEU A 126 3.27 7.65 10.55
C LEU A 126 4.24 8.82 10.42
N ARG A 127 4.98 8.83 9.31
CA ARG A 127 5.85 9.95 8.95
C ARG A 127 5.32 10.65 7.71
N ASP A 128 5.12 11.95 7.82
CA ASP A 128 4.77 12.82 6.68
C ASP A 128 5.99 12.97 5.77
N LEU A 129 5.84 12.62 4.50
CA LEU A 129 6.86 12.82 3.46
C LEU A 129 6.53 14.03 2.57
N GLY A 130 5.44 14.74 2.86
CA GLY A 130 5.00 15.92 2.14
C GLY A 130 4.12 15.62 0.93
N THR A 131 3.72 16.71 0.27
CA THR A 131 2.86 16.67 -0.92
C THR A 131 3.67 17.04 -2.16
N LYS A 132 3.53 16.22 -3.21
CA LYS A 132 4.11 16.49 -4.52
C LYS A 132 3.04 16.26 -5.59
N ASP A 133 2.91 17.22 -6.53
CA ASP A 133 1.94 17.15 -7.64
C ASP A 133 0.49 16.85 -7.17
N GLY A 134 0.11 17.38 -5.99
CA GLY A 134 -1.20 17.17 -5.40
C GLY A 134 -1.37 15.81 -4.66
N ILE A 135 -0.36 14.97 -4.65
CA ILE A 135 -0.37 13.66 -3.97
C ILE A 135 0.39 13.76 -2.66
N GLN A 136 -0.25 13.37 -1.57
CA GLN A 136 0.35 13.31 -0.23
C GLN A 136 1.01 11.94 -0.04
N SER A 137 2.29 11.92 0.35
CA SER A 137 3.02 10.69 0.67
C SER A 137 3.18 10.52 2.18
N VAL A 138 2.90 9.31 2.66
CA VAL A 138 2.98 8.94 4.08
C VAL A 138 3.78 7.66 4.23
N GLU A 139 4.79 7.66 5.10
CA GLU A 139 5.56 6.45 5.40
C GLU A 139 5.05 5.77 6.66
N ILE A 140 4.95 4.44 6.59
CA ILE A 140 4.49 3.54 7.64
C ILE A 140 5.61 2.57 7.98
N PRO A 141 6.13 2.52 9.22
CA PRO A 141 7.03 1.46 9.64
C PRO A 141 6.26 0.14 9.77
N VAL A 142 6.73 -0.90 9.09
CA VAL A 142 6.11 -2.23 9.11
C VAL A 142 6.80 -3.15 10.12
N ASP A 143 8.12 -3.30 9.97
CA ASP A 143 8.99 -4.13 10.81
C ASP A 143 10.41 -3.54 10.78
N ALA A 144 11.35 -4.10 11.53
CA ALA A 144 12.74 -3.65 11.53
C ALA A 144 13.33 -3.60 10.12
N GLY A 145 13.65 -2.39 9.64
CA GLY A 145 14.18 -2.14 8.30
C GLY A 145 13.17 -2.24 7.15
N LEU A 146 11.88 -2.50 7.42
CA LEU A 146 10.82 -2.53 6.41
C LEU A 146 9.88 -1.34 6.58
N THR A 147 9.65 -0.61 5.50
CA THR A 147 8.68 0.50 5.46
C THR A 147 7.75 0.37 4.26
N VAL A 148 6.57 0.96 4.38
CA VAL A 148 5.63 1.15 3.27
C VAL A 148 5.33 2.63 3.15
N THR A 149 5.62 3.23 2.01
CA THR A 149 5.11 4.55 1.66
C THR A 149 3.75 4.37 0.99
N VAL A 150 2.79 5.19 1.37
CA VAL A 150 1.45 5.24 0.78
C VAL A 150 1.26 6.62 0.16
N ASP A 151 0.95 6.64 -1.13
CA ASP A 151 0.63 7.85 -1.88
C ASP A 151 -0.89 8.00 -1.93
N ILE A 152 -1.37 9.12 -1.43
CA ILE A 152 -2.79 9.42 -1.22
C ILE A 152 -3.18 10.59 -2.13
N ASP A 153 -4.29 10.46 -2.85
CA ASP A 153 -4.99 11.57 -3.47
C ASP A 153 -5.92 12.24 -2.44
N PRO A 154 -5.61 13.46 -1.94
CA PRO A 154 -6.41 14.11 -0.91
C PRO A 154 -7.81 14.51 -1.39
N ALA A 155 -7.98 14.70 -2.71
CA ALA A 155 -9.27 15.10 -3.28
C ALA A 155 -10.30 13.97 -3.22
N THR A 156 -9.86 12.73 -3.43
CA THR A 156 -10.72 11.54 -3.41
C THR A 156 -10.55 10.70 -2.15
N ALA A 157 -9.57 11.01 -1.31
CA ALA A 157 -9.14 10.21 -0.16
C ALA A 157 -8.81 8.75 -0.54
N ARG A 158 -8.29 8.52 -1.74
CA ARG A 158 -7.88 7.20 -2.22
C ARG A 158 -6.39 7.00 -2.11
N ILE A 159 -6.02 5.78 -1.79
CA ILE A 159 -4.63 5.33 -1.92
C ILE A 159 -4.39 5.06 -3.41
N VAL A 160 -3.55 5.85 -4.06
CA VAL A 160 -3.28 5.69 -5.51
C VAL A 160 -2.07 4.80 -5.78
N ARG A 161 -1.15 4.72 -4.81
CA ARG A 161 0.06 3.92 -4.93
C ARG A 161 0.60 3.53 -3.56
N SER A 162 1.34 2.43 -3.49
CA SER A 162 2.20 2.12 -2.34
C SER A 162 3.58 1.66 -2.78
N VAL A 163 4.60 1.90 -1.93
CA VAL A 163 5.98 1.46 -2.16
C VAL A 163 6.49 0.78 -0.89
N GLY A 164 6.69 -0.52 -0.95
CA GLY A 164 7.39 -1.27 0.10
C GLY A 164 8.90 -1.19 -0.08
N ARG A 165 9.64 -0.93 0.99
CA ARG A 165 11.11 -0.84 0.97
C ARG A 165 11.75 -1.80 1.96
N ALA A 166 12.84 -2.44 1.51
CA ALA A 166 13.73 -3.27 2.31
C ALA A 166 15.17 -2.91 1.93
N GLY A 167 15.83 -2.05 2.70
CA GLY A 167 17.11 -1.44 2.30
C GLY A 167 16.96 -0.71 0.96
N GLU A 168 17.82 -1.03 0.00
CA GLU A 168 17.80 -0.45 -1.36
C GLU A 168 16.67 -1.01 -2.25
N MET A 169 16.05 -2.13 -1.86
CA MET A 169 14.98 -2.74 -2.64
C MET A 169 13.67 -1.97 -2.49
N ALA A 170 13.01 -1.69 -3.62
CA ALA A 170 11.72 -1.02 -3.67
C ALA A 170 10.75 -1.81 -4.55
N PHE A 171 9.57 -2.08 -3.99
CA PHE A 171 8.46 -2.76 -4.66
C PHE A 171 7.25 -1.83 -4.62
N ALA A 172 6.78 -1.39 -5.76
CA ALA A 172 5.64 -0.50 -5.84
C ALA A 172 4.43 -1.18 -6.47
N THR A 173 3.24 -0.71 -6.07
CA THR A 173 1.96 -1.06 -6.68
C THR A 173 1.16 0.23 -6.86
N ALA A 174 0.75 0.54 -8.08
CA ALA A 174 -0.28 1.53 -8.35
C ALA A 174 -1.65 0.84 -8.37
N TYR A 175 -2.67 1.53 -7.89
CA TYR A 175 -4.00 0.99 -7.67
C TYR A 175 -5.04 1.68 -8.54
N GLY A 176 -5.91 0.89 -9.16
CA GLY A 176 -7.01 1.35 -9.99
C GLY A 176 -8.27 0.51 -9.83
N ASP A 177 -9.32 0.88 -10.56
CA ASP A 177 -10.60 0.15 -10.59
C ASP A 177 -11.11 -0.18 -9.16
N TYR A 178 -11.35 0.85 -8.38
CA TYR A 178 -11.83 0.71 -7.00
C TYR A 178 -13.30 0.28 -6.97
N ARG A 179 -13.58 -0.83 -6.28
CA ARG A 179 -14.93 -1.38 -6.10
C ARG A 179 -15.22 -1.63 -4.62
N LYS A 180 -16.51 -1.63 -4.25
CA LYS A 180 -16.93 -1.98 -2.89
C LYS A 180 -17.18 -3.47 -2.76
N VAL A 181 -16.55 -4.10 -1.75
CA VAL A 181 -16.74 -5.50 -1.36
C VAL A 181 -17.08 -5.52 0.12
N ASN A 182 -18.27 -5.97 0.48
CA ASN A 182 -18.78 -5.97 1.87
C ASN A 182 -18.61 -4.62 2.59
N GLY A 183 -18.80 -3.49 1.85
CA GLY A 183 -18.67 -2.14 2.38
C GLY A 183 -17.23 -1.57 2.37
N LEU A 184 -16.22 -2.40 2.14
CA LEU A 184 -14.81 -1.99 2.03
C LEU A 184 -14.46 -1.63 0.59
N LEU A 185 -13.71 -0.54 0.40
CA LEU A 185 -13.23 -0.11 -0.91
C LEU A 185 -11.90 -0.81 -1.23
N VAL A 186 -11.87 -1.58 -2.32
CA VAL A 186 -10.74 -2.42 -2.75
C VAL A 186 -10.39 -2.12 -4.19
N ALA A 187 -9.10 -2.06 -4.51
CA ALA A 187 -8.63 -1.96 -5.89
C ALA A 187 -8.75 -3.30 -6.61
N PHE A 188 -9.26 -3.29 -7.83
CA PHE A 188 -9.37 -4.45 -8.71
C PHE A 188 -8.32 -4.46 -9.83
N HIS A 189 -7.60 -3.36 -10.01
CA HIS A 189 -6.44 -3.27 -10.89
C HIS A 189 -5.20 -2.88 -10.08
N GLU A 190 -4.10 -3.60 -10.29
CA GLU A 190 -2.81 -3.36 -9.66
C GLU A 190 -1.71 -3.35 -10.73
N GLU A 191 -0.96 -2.26 -10.86
CA GLU A 191 0.26 -2.22 -11.66
C GLU A 191 1.47 -2.36 -10.73
N ASN A 192 2.21 -3.46 -10.87
CA ASN A 192 3.35 -3.76 -10.02
C ASN A 192 4.67 -3.40 -10.68
N SER A 193 5.59 -2.87 -9.88
CA SER A 193 6.96 -2.59 -10.30
C SER A 193 7.96 -2.95 -9.20
N ALA A 194 9.20 -3.24 -9.61
CA ALA A 194 10.34 -3.45 -8.74
C ALA A 194 11.51 -2.60 -9.23
N MET A 195 12.15 -1.85 -8.34
CA MET A 195 13.27 -0.95 -8.68
C MET A 195 12.95 0.01 -9.85
N GLY A 196 11.69 0.49 -9.91
CA GLY A 196 11.22 1.39 -10.97
C GLY A 196 10.85 0.72 -12.30
N MET A 197 11.07 -0.58 -12.44
CA MET A 197 10.69 -1.33 -13.65
C MET A 197 9.36 -2.04 -13.44
N LYS A 198 8.43 -1.91 -14.38
CA LYS A 198 7.17 -2.64 -14.37
C LYS A 198 7.42 -4.14 -14.41
N THR A 199 6.75 -4.87 -13.53
CA THR A 199 6.89 -6.33 -13.42
C THR A 199 5.64 -7.07 -13.87
N ALA A 200 4.45 -6.54 -13.56
CA ALA A 200 3.18 -7.15 -13.94
C ALA A 200 2.01 -6.16 -13.79
N ASP A 201 0.95 -6.42 -14.56
CA ASP A 201 -0.42 -5.99 -14.25
C ASP A 201 -1.18 -7.14 -13.60
N ILE A 202 -2.05 -6.81 -12.64
CA ILE A 202 -2.98 -7.74 -12.01
C ILE A 202 -4.39 -7.16 -12.15
N ASP A 203 -5.27 -7.93 -12.78
CA ASP A 203 -6.69 -7.63 -12.87
C ASP A 203 -7.45 -8.65 -12.06
N LEU A 204 -8.15 -8.20 -11.00
CA LEU A 204 -8.93 -9.07 -10.14
C LEU A 204 -10.33 -9.29 -10.73
N ASP A 205 -10.72 -10.56 -10.84
CA ASP A 205 -12.07 -10.95 -11.24
C ASP A 205 -13.01 -10.97 -10.02
N LYS A 206 -12.50 -11.41 -8.86
CA LYS A 206 -13.26 -11.58 -7.62
C LYS A 206 -12.40 -11.29 -6.39
N VAL A 207 -13.02 -10.65 -5.39
CA VAL A 207 -12.47 -10.48 -4.04
C VAL A 207 -13.53 -10.89 -3.02
N GLU A 208 -13.17 -11.74 -2.08
CA GLU A 208 -13.97 -12.12 -0.91
C GLU A 208 -13.26 -11.64 0.36
N ILE A 209 -14.02 -11.02 1.25
CA ILE A 209 -13.52 -10.52 2.55
C ILE A 209 -14.33 -11.17 3.66
N LYS A 210 -13.64 -11.81 4.59
CA LYS A 210 -14.21 -12.59 5.71
C LYS A 210 -13.67 -12.10 7.04
#